data_844204680fea4f032d568d98a484ff24
#
_entry.id   844204680fea4f032d568d98a484ff24
#
_cell.length_a   1.000
_cell.length_b   1.000
_cell.length_c   1.000
_cell.angle_alpha   90.00
_cell.angle_beta   90.00
_cell.angle_gamma   90.00
#
_symmetry.space_group_name_H-M   'P 1'
#
loop_
_entity.id
_entity.type
_entity.pdbx_description
1 polymer ?
#
loop_
_entity_poly.entity_id
_entity_poly.type
_entity_poly.pdbx_seq_one_letter_code
_entity_poly.pdbx_strand_id
1 'polypeptide(L)' 'MTEGYLLFVWKPSGYELVEQDGEPPSIGAQVEVEGKQLRVTKLAPSPLPGDRRVCAYLAG' A
#
# COMPACT_ATOMS: atom_id res chain seq x y z
N MET A 1 -18.24 -0.84 9.28
CA MET A 1 -17.74 -0.77 7.90
C MET A 1 -16.24 -0.66 7.91
N THR A 2 -15.59 -1.55 7.23
CA THR A 2 -14.14 -1.57 7.21
C THR A 2 -13.65 -0.65 6.10
N GLU A 3 -12.86 0.33 6.44
CA GLU A 3 -12.19 1.13 5.44
C GLU A 3 -10.92 0.38 5.03
N GLY A 4 -10.76 0.20 3.75
CA GLY A 4 -9.56 -0.43 3.24
C GLY A 4 -8.40 0.54 3.18
N TYR A 5 -7.33 0.06 2.57
CA TYR A 5 -6.15 0.88 2.33
C TYR A 5 -5.59 0.51 0.96
N LEU A 6 -4.64 1.32 0.49
CA LEU A 6 -3.99 1.08 -0.78
C LEU A 6 -2.54 0.71 -0.54
N LEU A 7 -2.03 -0.17 -1.40
CA LEU A 7 -0.60 -0.49 -1.45
C LEU A 7 -0.05 0.10 -2.74
N PHE A 8 1.02 0.86 -2.61
CA PHE A 8 1.72 1.44 -3.76
C PHE A 8 2.96 0.60 -4.00
N VAL A 9 2.91 -0.23 -5.02
CA VAL A 9 3.95 -1.24 -5.28
C VAL A 9 4.75 -0.82 -6.49
N TRP A 10 6.08 -0.74 -6.33
CA TRP A 10 6.98 -0.48 -7.44
C TRP A 10 7.34 -1.78 -8.13
N LYS A 11 7.25 -1.77 -9.45
CA LYS A 11 7.63 -2.89 -10.30
C LYS A 11 8.51 -2.38 -11.43
N PRO A 12 9.31 -3.25 -12.07
CA PRO A 12 10.10 -2.82 -13.23
C PRO A 12 9.25 -2.23 -14.36
N SER A 13 7.99 -2.64 -14.46
CA SER A 13 7.07 -2.11 -15.47
C SER A 13 6.38 -0.82 -15.01
N GLY A 14 6.63 -0.36 -13.79
CA GLY A 14 6.01 0.83 -13.23
C GLY A 14 5.34 0.57 -11.90
N TYR A 15 4.62 1.56 -11.40
CA TYR A 15 3.92 1.44 -10.13
C TYR A 15 2.54 0.84 -10.31
N GLU A 16 2.09 0.15 -9.28
CA GLU A 16 0.76 -0.42 -9.25
C GLU A 16 0.09 -0.10 -7.91
N LEU A 17 -1.18 0.28 -7.96
CA LEU A 17 -1.97 0.49 -6.76
C LEU A 17 -2.84 -0.74 -6.55
N VAL A 18 -2.75 -1.32 -5.36
CA VAL A 18 -3.53 -2.51 -4.98
C VAL A 18 -4.45 -2.12 -3.84
N GLU A 19 -5.73 -2.44 -3.96
CA GLU A 19 -6.69 -2.19 -2.90
C GLU A 19 -6.74 -3.38 -1.95
N GLN A 20 -6.71 -3.08 -0.65
CA GLN A 20 -6.79 -4.10 0.38
C GLN A 20 -7.83 -3.71 1.40
N ASP A 21 -8.42 -4.71 2.05
CA ASP A 21 -9.39 -4.49 3.12
C ASP A 21 -8.68 -4.56 4.47
N GLY A 22 -9.26 -3.87 5.46
CA GLY A 22 -8.75 -3.91 6.82
C GLY A 22 -7.95 -2.69 7.19
N GLU A 23 -7.17 -2.81 8.24
CA GLU A 23 -6.37 -1.70 8.74
C GLU A 23 -5.05 -1.61 7.98
N PRO A 24 -4.59 -0.38 7.70
CA PRO A 24 -3.31 -0.21 7.02
C PRO A 24 -2.15 -0.69 7.90
N PRO A 25 -1.10 -1.22 7.29
CA PRO A 25 0.07 -1.67 8.04
C PRO A 25 0.85 -0.47 8.58
N SER A 26 1.65 -0.74 9.62
CA SER A 26 2.54 0.28 10.18
C SER A 26 3.80 0.42 9.34
N ILE A 27 4.45 1.58 9.45
CA ILE A 27 5.75 1.79 8.83
C ILE A 27 6.73 0.75 9.38
N GLY A 28 7.46 0.10 8.51
CA GLY A 28 8.39 -0.97 8.87
C GLY A 28 7.78 -2.36 8.85
N ALA A 29 6.45 -2.46 8.70
CA ALA A 29 5.81 -3.76 8.60
C ALA A 29 6.13 -4.42 7.27
N GLN A 30 6.13 -5.75 7.26
CA GLN A 30 6.31 -6.50 6.04
C GLN A 30 4.96 -6.91 5.47
N VAL A 31 4.83 -6.75 4.17
CA VAL A 31 3.61 -7.10 3.44
C VAL A 31 3.98 -8.00 2.29
N GLU A 32 3.26 -9.09 2.12
CA GLU A 32 3.47 -9.99 0.99
C GLU A 32 2.59 -9.55 -0.18
N VAL A 33 3.22 -9.32 -1.32
CA VAL A 33 2.53 -8.97 -2.55
C VAL A 33 3.09 -9.84 -3.67
N GLU A 34 2.23 -10.62 -4.29
CA GLU A 34 2.60 -11.50 -5.41
C GLU A 34 3.80 -12.38 -5.10
N GLY A 35 3.84 -12.93 -3.91
CA GLY A 35 4.92 -13.82 -3.49
C GLY A 35 6.21 -13.13 -3.09
N LYS A 36 6.22 -11.82 -3.05
CA LYS A 36 7.37 -11.04 -2.61
C LYS A 36 7.06 -10.36 -1.29
N GLN A 37 8.03 -10.34 -0.40
CA GLN A 37 7.89 -9.62 0.86
C GLN A 37 8.45 -8.21 0.69
N LEU A 38 7.58 -7.23 0.92
CA LEU A 38 7.94 -5.83 0.79
C LEU A 38 7.75 -5.16 2.14
N ARG A 39 8.47 -4.07 2.34
CA ARG A 39 8.39 -3.33 3.60
C ARG A 39 7.69 -1.99 3.37
N VAL A 40 6.84 -1.63 4.31
CA VAL A 40 6.21 -0.32 4.29
C VAL A 40 7.24 0.73 4.69
N THR A 41 7.54 1.64 3.77
CA THR A 41 8.51 2.70 4.02
C THR A 41 7.86 4.02 4.36
N LYS A 42 6.59 4.20 3.96
CA LYS A 42 5.89 5.46 4.14
C LYS A 42 4.39 5.23 4.11
N LEU A 43 3.67 5.98 4.92
CA LEU A 43 2.22 6.05 4.85
C LEU A 43 1.84 7.47 4.45
N ALA A 44 0.92 7.59 3.52
CA ALA A 44 0.48 8.88 3.01
C ALA A 44 -0.98 8.80 2.59
N PRO A 45 -1.65 9.94 2.39
CA PRO A 45 -2.99 9.92 1.83
C PRO A 45 -2.99 9.29 0.44
N SER A 46 -4.14 8.72 0.07
CA SER A 46 -4.30 8.13 -1.25
C SER A 46 -4.01 9.18 -2.34
N PRO A 47 -3.31 8.79 -3.42
CA PRO A 47 -3.10 9.70 -4.54
C PRO A 47 -4.34 9.89 -5.41
N LEU A 48 -5.38 9.11 -5.17
CA LEU A 48 -6.59 9.18 -5.99
C LEU A 48 -7.48 10.34 -5.53
N PRO A 49 -8.02 11.13 -6.44
CA PRO A 49 -8.91 12.23 -6.08
C PRO A 49 -10.13 11.72 -5.32
N GLY A 50 -10.48 12.39 -4.22
CA GLY A 50 -11.65 12.05 -3.44
C GLY A 50 -11.53 10.82 -2.58
N ASP A 51 -10.39 10.15 -2.60
CA ASP A 51 -10.16 8.94 -1.83
C ASP A 51 -9.53 9.32 -0.48
N ARG A 52 -10.14 8.84 0.61
CA ARG A 52 -9.66 9.15 1.96
C ARG A 52 -8.83 8.03 2.57
N ARG A 53 -8.61 6.96 1.81
CA ARG A 53 -7.86 5.83 2.33
C ARG A 53 -6.39 6.16 2.46
N VAL A 54 -5.72 5.42 3.35
CA VAL A 54 -4.27 5.54 3.49
C VAL A 54 -3.61 4.71 2.40
N CYS A 55 -2.54 5.25 1.84
CA CYS A 55 -1.72 4.55 0.87
C CYS A 55 -0.39 4.17 1.52
N ALA A 56 -0.07 2.89 1.53
CA ALA A 56 1.19 2.39 2.07
C ALA A 56 2.17 2.22 0.91
N TYR A 57 3.30 2.90 1.00
CA TYR A 57 4.35 2.81 -0.01
C TYR A 57 5.29 1.68 0.37
N LEU A 58 5.49 0.75 -0.55
CA LEU A 58 6.27 -0.46 -0.31
C LEU A 58 7.58 -0.42 -1.08
N ALA A 59 8.62 -0.99 -0.46
CA ALA A 59 9.92 -1.16 -1.10
C ALA A 59 10.42 -2.57 -0.82
N GLY A 60 11.03 -3.17 -1.82
CA GLY A 60 11.58 -4.53 -1.73
C GLY A 60 13.05 -4.57 -1.40
#